data_458cb41843b282db42145c64f1cc52b5
#
_entry.id   458cb41843b282db42145c64f1cc52b5
#
_cell.length_a   1.000
_cell.length_b   1.000
_cell.length_c   1.000
_cell.angle_alpha   90.00
_cell.angle_beta   90.00
_cell.angle_gamma   90.00
#
_symmetry.space_group_name_H-M   'P 1'
#
loop_
_entity.id
_entity.type
_entity.pdbx_description
1 polymer ?
#
loop_
_entity_poly.entity_id
_entity_poly.type
_entity_poly.pdbx_seq_one_letter_code
_entity_poly.pdbx_strand_id
1 'polypeptide(L)'
;LSVRSSKAVHRVDSDILIIGGGMAGCGAAYEARYWGRKMKIVLVEKANIERSGAVAMGLSAINCYMGMRWNENRPEDFVRYARGDLMGLVREDLLFDIARHVDSTVHLFEEWGLPIIYDKQTGHYKREGRWQILIHGESYKPIVAEAAQKAASEVYNRIMVTH
;
A
#
# COMPACT_ATOMS: atom_id res chain seq x y z
N LEU A 1 40.65 16.94 24.63
CA LEU A 1 40.19 17.82 23.55
C LEU A 1 38.95 17.21 22.95
N SER A 2 37.76 17.66 23.43
CA SER A 2 36.46 17.24 22.91
C SER A 2 36.21 18.01 21.60
N VAL A 3 36.33 17.34 20.48
CA VAL A 3 35.83 17.86 19.21
C VAL A 3 34.30 17.80 19.24
N ARG A 4 33.67 18.91 19.58
CA ARG A 4 32.21 19.08 19.32
C ARG A 4 32.02 19.10 17.79
N SER A 5 31.69 17.94 17.22
CA SER A 5 31.13 17.87 15.87
C SER A 5 29.85 18.70 15.91
N SER A 6 29.84 19.84 15.24
CA SER A 6 28.61 20.57 14.97
C SER A 6 27.77 19.69 14.06
N LYS A 7 26.73 19.04 14.63
CA LYS A 7 25.77 18.29 13.80
C LYS A 7 25.16 19.29 12.82
N ALA A 8 25.43 19.10 11.54
CA ALA A 8 24.78 19.87 10.50
C ALA A 8 23.26 19.62 10.58
N VAL A 9 22.49 20.69 10.75
CA VAL A 9 21.03 20.63 10.74
C VAL A 9 20.59 20.88 9.29
N HIS A 10 19.87 19.93 8.73
CA HIS A 10 19.25 20.07 7.42
C HIS A 10 17.75 20.32 7.61
N ARG A 11 17.27 21.48 7.15
CA ARG A 11 15.85 21.83 7.19
C ARG A 11 15.20 21.52 5.87
N VAL A 12 14.07 20.81 5.91
CA VAL A 12 13.24 20.48 4.75
C VAL A 12 11.83 20.96 5.02
N ASP A 13 11.33 21.85 4.17
CA ASP A 13 9.94 22.29 4.22
C ASP A 13 9.11 21.43 3.26
N SER A 14 7.86 21.11 3.66
CA SER A 14 6.92 20.33 2.85
C SER A 14 5.49 20.78 3.08
N ASP A 15 4.63 20.61 2.09
CA ASP A 15 3.18 20.79 2.26
C ASP A 15 2.57 19.53 2.89
N ILE A 16 3.10 18.35 2.54
CA ILE A 16 2.69 17.06 3.09
C ILE A 16 3.92 16.28 3.51
N LEU A 17 3.97 15.88 4.78
CA LEU A 17 4.99 14.98 5.32
C LEU A 17 4.37 13.61 5.57
N ILE A 18 4.95 12.58 4.97
CA ILE A 18 4.56 11.18 5.16
C ILE A 18 5.65 10.49 5.98
N ILE A 19 5.25 9.89 7.10
CA ILE A 19 6.16 9.19 8.00
C ILE A 19 5.96 7.68 7.86
N GLY A 20 6.98 7.01 7.33
CA GLY A 20 6.99 5.57 7.07
C GLY A 20 6.70 5.21 5.62
N GLY A 21 7.58 4.41 5.03
CA GLY A 21 7.52 3.93 3.64
C GLY A 21 6.93 2.52 3.49
N GLY A 22 6.10 2.05 4.42
CA GLY A 22 5.33 0.81 4.26
C GLY A 22 4.22 0.98 3.22
N MET A 23 3.33 -0.01 3.08
CA MET A 23 2.22 0.04 2.11
C MET A 23 1.35 1.28 2.28
N ALA A 24 0.96 1.59 3.49
CA ALA A 24 0.13 2.76 3.79
C ALA A 24 0.81 4.07 3.39
N GLY A 25 2.11 4.23 3.72
CA GLY A 25 2.87 5.43 3.36
C GLY A 25 3.10 5.55 1.85
N CYS A 26 3.36 4.44 1.15
CA CYS A 26 3.46 4.43 -0.30
C CYS A 26 2.13 4.82 -0.96
N GLY A 27 1.02 4.27 -0.50
CA GLY A 27 -0.32 4.63 -0.97
C GLY A 27 -0.65 6.09 -0.68
N ALA A 28 -0.33 6.58 0.52
CA ALA A 28 -0.52 7.97 0.89
C ALA A 28 0.28 8.94 -0.02
N ALA A 29 1.51 8.58 -0.41
CA ALA A 29 2.31 9.40 -1.32
C ALA A 29 1.67 9.46 -2.72
N TYR A 30 1.19 8.32 -3.22
CA TYR A 30 0.52 8.25 -4.51
C TYR A 30 -0.76 9.08 -4.53
N GLU A 31 -1.64 8.89 -3.55
CA GLU A 31 -2.90 9.63 -3.43
C GLU A 31 -2.68 11.11 -3.17
N ALA A 32 -1.71 11.46 -2.33
CA ALA A 32 -1.34 12.86 -2.09
C ALA A 32 -0.93 13.57 -3.39
N ARG A 33 -0.20 12.89 -4.29
CA ARG A 33 0.17 13.43 -5.61
C ARG A 33 -1.05 13.53 -6.54
N TYR A 34 -1.92 12.54 -6.52
CA TYR A 34 -3.12 12.54 -7.35
C TYR A 34 -4.01 13.76 -7.04
N TRP A 35 -4.25 14.04 -5.76
CA TRP A 35 -5.09 15.15 -5.32
C TRP A 35 -4.34 16.48 -5.21
N GLY A 36 -3.08 16.44 -4.76
CA GLY A 36 -2.23 17.61 -4.52
C GLY A 36 -1.13 17.78 -5.58
N ARG A 37 -1.50 17.93 -6.84
CA ARG A 37 -0.57 17.93 -8.00
C ARG A 37 0.62 18.85 -7.86
N LYS A 38 0.46 20.01 -7.18
CA LYS A 38 1.50 21.04 -7.02
C LYS A 38 2.15 21.02 -5.62
N MET A 39 1.67 20.17 -4.71
CA MET A 39 2.17 20.12 -3.36
C MET A 39 3.56 19.49 -3.29
N LYS A 40 4.40 20.00 -2.40
CA LYS A 40 5.67 19.39 -2.07
C LYS A 40 5.42 18.26 -1.06
N ILE A 41 5.54 17.02 -1.54
CA ILE A 41 5.32 15.80 -0.76
C ILE A 41 6.67 15.22 -0.38
N VAL A 42 6.92 15.12 0.93
CA VAL A 42 8.13 14.50 1.48
C VAL A 42 7.77 13.22 2.21
N LEU A 43 8.48 12.15 1.90
CA LEU A 43 8.34 10.87 2.58
C LEU A 43 9.63 10.55 3.33
N VAL A 44 9.52 10.21 4.61
CA VAL A 44 10.65 9.79 5.44
C VAL A 44 10.47 8.34 5.90
N GLU A 45 11.53 7.53 5.79
CA GLU A 45 11.52 6.12 6.13
C GLU A 45 12.73 5.78 7.01
N LYS A 46 12.50 5.05 8.12
CA LYS A 46 13.57 4.68 9.05
C LYS A 46 14.56 3.65 8.48
N ALA A 47 14.13 2.84 7.53
CA ALA A 47 14.95 1.84 6.85
C ALA A 47 15.15 2.24 5.38
N ASN A 48 14.69 1.42 4.46
CA ASN A 48 14.69 1.69 3.02
C ASN A 48 13.27 1.45 2.49
N ILE A 49 12.74 2.39 1.73
CA ILE A 49 11.38 2.34 1.21
C ILE A 49 11.10 1.06 0.38
N GLU A 50 12.08 0.52 -0.31
CA GLU A 50 11.94 -0.70 -1.11
C GLU A 50 11.83 -1.97 -0.27
N ARG A 51 12.20 -1.91 1.01
CA ARG A 51 12.28 -3.07 1.91
C ARG A 51 11.70 -2.79 3.29
N SER A 52 10.76 -1.87 3.41
CA SER A 52 10.12 -1.50 4.68
C SER A 52 8.66 -1.95 4.75
N GLY A 53 8.14 -2.07 5.98
CA GLY A 53 6.79 -2.49 6.27
C GLY A 53 6.59 -4.01 6.28
N ALA A 54 5.36 -4.43 6.60
CA ALA A 54 5.01 -5.84 6.77
C ALA A 54 5.17 -6.68 5.49
N VAL A 55 5.01 -6.05 4.33
CA VAL A 55 5.09 -6.72 3.01
C VAL A 55 6.49 -6.65 2.38
N ALA A 56 7.51 -6.30 3.17
CA ALA A 56 8.89 -6.12 2.69
C ALA A 56 9.49 -7.38 2.05
N MET A 57 9.05 -8.56 2.48
CA MET A 57 9.49 -9.86 1.97
C MET A 57 8.69 -10.36 0.76
N GLY A 58 7.69 -9.62 0.32
CA GLY A 58 6.75 -10.02 -0.70
C GLY A 58 5.50 -10.68 -0.14
N LEU A 59 4.59 -11.04 -1.03
CA LEU A 59 3.31 -11.68 -0.74
C LEU A 59 3.04 -12.77 -1.77
N SER A 60 2.30 -13.82 -1.41
CA SER A 60 1.77 -14.81 -2.36
C SER A 60 0.32 -14.52 -2.78
N ALA A 61 -0.38 -13.68 -2.03
CA ALA A 61 -1.78 -13.38 -2.27
C ALA A 61 -2.17 -11.98 -1.78
N ILE A 62 -3.21 -11.41 -2.37
CA ILE A 62 -3.88 -10.20 -1.89
C ILE A 62 -5.27 -10.60 -1.39
N ASN A 63 -5.57 -10.24 -0.13
CA ASN A 63 -6.86 -10.52 0.49
C ASN A 63 -7.89 -9.42 0.18
N CYS A 64 -9.15 -9.69 0.45
CA CYS A 64 -10.29 -8.79 0.30
C CYS A 64 -10.64 -8.39 -1.14
N TYR A 65 -10.07 -9.03 -2.17
CA TYR A 65 -10.44 -8.74 -3.55
C TYR A 65 -11.87 -9.20 -3.85
N MET A 66 -12.73 -8.27 -4.24
CA MET A 66 -14.15 -8.54 -4.48
C MET A 66 -14.41 -9.18 -5.83
N GLY A 67 -13.72 -8.75 -6.87
CA GLY A 67 -14.02 -9.16 -8.24
C GLY A 67 -15.30 -8.52 -8.77
N MET A 68 -15.57 -7.29 -8.37
CA MET A 68 -16.81 -6.58 -8.75
C MET A 68 -17.00 -6.48 -10.26
N ARG A 69 -15.91 -6.32 -11.02
CA ARG A 69 -15.96 -6.29 -12.50
C ARG A 69 -16.49 -7.60 -13.12
N TRP A 70 -16.43 -8.71 -12.36
CA TRP A 70 -16.94 -10.02 -12.77
C TRP A 70 -18.18 -10.45 -11.99
N ASN A 71 -18.73 -9.56 -11.15
CA ASN A 71 -19.88 -9.84 -10.26
C ASN A 71 -19.66 -11.03 -9.30
N GLU A 72 -18.41 -11.26 -8.84
CA GLU A 72 -18.07 -12.38 -7.98
C GLU A 72 -18.51 -12.17 -6.53
N ASN A 73 -18.27 -10.98 -5.99
CA ASN A 73 -18.66 -10.61 -4.63
C ASN A 73 -19.07 -9.13 -4.56
N ARG A 74 -19.71 -8.77 -3.44
CA ARG A 74 -20.07 -7.40 -3.10
C ARG A 74 -19.39 -7.00 -1.79
N PRO A 75 -19.15 -5.69 -1.53
CA PRO A 75 -18.58 -5.21 -0.28
C PRO A 75 -19.31 -5.71 0.97
N GLU A 76 -20.65 -5.78 0.91
CA GLU A 76 -21.47 -6.26 2.01
C GLU A 76 -21.22 -7.74 2.35
N ASP A 77 -20.87 -8.56 1.38
CA ASP A 77 -20.54 -9.96 1.60
C ASP A 77 -19.28 -10.10 2.45
N PHE A 78 -18.27 -9.25 2.19
CA PHE A 78 -17.04 -9.23 2.95
C PHE A 78 -17.26 -8.75 4.39
N VAL A 79 -18.05 -7.69 4.57
CA VAL A 79 -18.42 -7.20 5.92
C VAL A 79 -19.12 -8.29 6.72
N ARG A 80 -20.07 -8.98 6.11
CA ARG A 80 -20.81 -10.09 6.77
C ARG A 80 -19.88 -11.24 7.16
N TYR A 81 -18.96 -11.61 6.27
CA TYR A 81 -17.94 -12.63 6.54
C TYR A 81 -17.04 -12.20 7.72
N ALA A 82 -16.44 -11.01 7.65
CA ALA A 82 -15.53 -10.53 8.68
C ALA A 82 -16.21 -10.35 10.05
N ARG A 83 -17.49 -9.92 10.06
CA ARG A 83 -18.29 -9.87 11.31
C ARG A 83 -18.40 -11.25 11.96
N GLY A 84 -18.66 -12.31 11.17
CA GLY A 84 -18.74 -13.68 11.66
C GLY A 84 -17.38 -14.20 12.14
N ASP A 85 -16.35 -14.02 11.32
CA ASP A 85 -15.00 -14.52 11.56
C ASP A 85 -14.34 -13.89 12.80
N LEU A 86 -14.57 -12.60 13.03
CA LEU A 86 -14.04 -11.83 14.15
C LEU A 86 -15.03 -11.65 15.30
N MET A 87 -16.06 -12.50 15.39
CA MET A 87 -17.05 -12.50 16.47
C MET A 87 -17.68 -11.14 16.77
N GLY A 88 -17.90 -10.33 15.75
CA GLY A 88 -18.47 -8.99 15.86
C GLY A 88 -17.51 -7.89 16.31
N LEU A 89 -16.24 -8.20 16.60
CA LEU A 89 -15.22 -7.21 17.02
C LEU A 89 -14.60 -6.51 15.79
N VAL A 90 -15.45 -5.80 15.04
CA VAL A 90 -15.04 -5.15 13.79
C VAL A 90 -15.63 -3.74 13.65
N ARG A 91 -14.92 -2.89 12.96
CA ARG A 91 -15.41 -1.61 12.42
C ARG A 91 -15.95 -1.86 11.01
N GLU A 92 -17.25 -2.13 10.93
CA GLU A 92 -17.91 -2.49 9.67
C GLU A 92 -17.85 -1.40 8.62
N ASP A 93 -17.90 -0.13 9.04
CA ASP A 93 -17.73 1.03 8.18
C ASP A 93 -16.37 1.04 7.49
N LEU A 94 -15.28 0.73 8.21
CA LEU A 94 -13.93 0.63 7.63
C LEU A 94 -13.78 -0.60 6.74
N LEU A 95 -14.35 -1.73 7.13
CA LEU A 95 -14.33 -2.94 6.30
C LEU A 95 -15.09 -2.74 4.98
N PHE A 96 -16.23 -2.07 5.03
CA PHE A 96 -16.98 -1.72 3.84
C PHE A 96 -16.20 -0.79 2.92
N ASP A 97 -15.55 0.22 3.51
CA ASP A 97 -14.73 1.17 2.76
C ASP A 97 -13.53 0.48 2.08
N ILE A 98 -12.83 -0.41 2.79
CA ILE A 98 -11.76 -1.23 2.21
C ILE A 98 -12.31 -2.08 1.06
N ALA A 99 -13.40 -2.82 1.29
CA ALA A 99 -13.95 -3.75 0.32
C ALA A 99 -14.39 -3.09 -0.98
N ARG A 100 -14.92 -1.86 -0.93
CA ARG A 100 -15.32 -1.12 -2.13
C ARG A 100 -14.16 -0.53 -2.92
N HIS A 101 -12.96 -0.41 -2.32
CA HIS A 101 -11.80 0.22 -2.95
C HIS A 101 -10.67 -0.76 -3.31
N VAL A 102 -10.65 -1.97 -2.73
CA VAL A 102 -9.55 -2.90 -2.94
C VAL A 102 -9.40 -3.32 -4.40
N ASP A 103 -10.50 -3.49 -5.13
CA ASP A 103 -10.44 -3.90 -6.53
C ASP A 103 -9.72 -2.86 -7.40
N SER A 104 -10.05 -1.57 -7.25
CA SER A 104 -9.37 -0.50 -7.98
C SER A 104 -7.88 -0.41 -7.62
N THR A 105 -7.55 -0.63 -6.36
CA THR A 105 -6.16 -0.66 -5.90
C THR A 105 -5.38 -1.84 -6.51
N VAL A 106 -5.99 -3.01 -6.61
CA VAL A 106 -5.38 -4.19 -7.24
C VAL A 106 -5.14 -3.96 -8.72
N HIS A 107 -6.11 -3.37 -9.43
CA HIS A 107 -5.95 -3.02 -10.85
C HIS A 107 -4.82 -2.01 -11.06
N LEU A 108 -4.69 -1.03 -10.16
CA LEU A 108 -3.58 -0.08 -10.18
C LEU A 108 -2.22 -0.78 -9.96
N PHE A 109 -2.13 -1.75 -9.06
CA PHE A 109 -0.91 -2.54 -8.89
C PHE A 109 -0.57 -3.36 -10.13
N GLU A 110 -1.56 -3.89 -10.82
CA GLU A 110 -1.37 -4.59 -12.09
C GLU A 110 -0.82 -3.64 -13.17
N GLU A 111 -1.35 -2.42 -13.26
CA GLU A 111 -0.83 -1.37 -14.15
C GLU A 111 0.62 -1.00 -13.84
N TRP A 112 1.03 -1.05 -12.58
CA TRP A 112 2.42 -0.83 -12.15
C TRP A 112 3.33 -2.04 -12.43
N GLY A 113 2.77 -3.14 -12.95
CA GLY A 113 3.50 -4.33 -13.34
C GLY A 113 3.55 -5.43 -12.26
N LEU A 114 2.65 -5.40 -11.27
CA LEU A 114 2.54 -6.52 -10.34
C LEU A 114 2.05 -7.78 -11.08
N PRO A 115 2.79 -8.91 -11.04
CA PRO A 115 2.39 -10.12 -11.71
C PRO A 115 1.24 -10.81 -10.97
N ILE A 116 0.00 -10.62 -11.45
CA ILE A 116 -1.20 -11.28 -10.94
C ILE A 116 -1.40 -12.59 -11.71
N ILE A 117 -1.78 -13.65 -11.01
CA ILE A 117 -2.04 -14.96 -11.61
C ILE A 117 -3.47 -15.01 -12.12
N TYR A 118 -3.64 -15.36 -13.38
CA TYR A 118 -4.95 -15.56 -14.01
C TYR A 118 -5.36 -17.03 -14.03
N ASP A 119 -6.63 -17.27 -13.85
CA ASP A 119 -7.25 -18.56 -14.15
C ASP A 119 -7.45 -18.69 -15.67
N LYS A 120 -6.88 -19.74 -16.25
CA LYS A 120 -6.91 -19.95 -17.72
C LYS A 120 -8.29 -20.30 -18.27
N GLN A 121 -9.18 -20.81 -17.43
CA GLN A 121 -10.52 -21.23 -17.87
C GLN A 121 -11.49 -20.07 -17.86
N THR A 122 -11.44 -19.23 -16.85
CA THR A 122 -12.39 -18.13 -16.66
C THR A 122 -11.87 -16.79 -17.16
N GLY A 123 -10.54 -16.62 -17.28
CA GLY A 123 -9.89 -15.35 -17.56
C GLY A 123 -9.94 -14.36 -16.39
N HIS A 124 -10.45 -14.78 -15.23
CA HIS A 124 -10.44 -13.99 -14.00
C HIS A 124 -9.14 -14.15 -13.24
N TYR A 125 -8.89 -13.33 -12.21
CA TYR A 125 -7.78 -13.56 -11.30
C TYR A 125 -7.95 -14.89 -10.57
N LYS A 126 -6.88 -15.68 -10.52
CA LYS A 126 -6.89 -16.97 -9.82
C LYS A 126 -7.08 -16.75 -8.32
N ARG A 127 -8.11 -17.37 -7.76
CA ARG A 127 -8.44 -17.28 -6.35
C ARG A 127 -7.87 -18.43 -5.53
N GLU A 128 -7.59 -18.14 -4.28
CA GLU A 128 -7.47 -19.11 -3.20
C GLU A 128 -8.56 -18.81 -2.16
N GLY A 129 -9.56 -19.69 -2.09
CA GLY A 129 -10.79 -19.39 -1.36
C GLY A 129 -11.60 -18.24 -1.97
N ARG A 130 -12.47 -17.64 -1.17
CA ARG A 130 -13.39 -16.61 -1.65
C ARG A 130 -12.77 -15.20 -1.73
N TRP A 131 -11.83 -14.89 -0.84
CA TRP A 131 -11.39 -13.51 -0.60
C TRP A 131 -9.99 -13.18 -1.07
N GLN A 132 -9.22 -14.18 -1.50
CA GLN A 132 -7.85 -13.98 -1.91
C GLN A 132 -7.64 -14.20 -3.40
N ILE A 133 -6.78 -13.39 -4.00
CA ILE A 133 -6.25 -13.59 -5.35
C ILE A 133 -4.76 -13.90 -5.25
N LEU A 134 -4.27 -14.79 -6.10
CA LEU A 134 -2.87 -15.22 -6.13
C LEU A 134 -2.01 -14.28 -6.98
N ILE A 135 -0.81 -14.00 -6.49
CA ILE A 135 0.17 -13.17 -7.18
C ILE A 135 1.56 -13.79 -7.10
N HIS A 136 2.45 -13.37 -7.99
CA HIS A 136 3.89 -13.54 -7.86
C HIS A 136 4.48 -12.28 -7.22
N GLY A 137 4.38 -12.19 -5.91
CA GLY A 137 4.56 -10.94 -5.17
C GLY A 137 5.94 -10.72 -4.56
N GLU A 138 6.98 -11.39 -5.03
CA GLU A 138 8.36 -11.13 -4.60
C GLU A 138 8.80 -9.69 -4.93
N SER A 139 8.32 -9.17 -6.06
CA SER A 139 8.54 -7.79 -6.51
C SER A 139 7.52 -6.78 -6.00
N TYR A 140 6.55 -7.21 -5.19
CA TYR A 140 5.44 -6.36 -4.74
C TYR A 140 5.91 -5.06 -4.08
N LYS A 141 6.81 -5.17 -3.11
CA LYS A 141 7.28 -3.99 -2.38
C LYS A 141 8.13 -3.03 -3.23
N PRO A 142 9.10 -3.49 -4.04
CA PRO A 142 9.81 -2.62 -4.99
C PRO A 142 8.87 -1.88 -5.96
N ILE A 143 7.87 -2.55 -6.53
CA ILE A 143 6.91 -1.94 -7.46
C ILE A 143 6.13 -0.80 -6.79
N VAL A 144 5.59 -1.04 -5.60
CA VAL A 144 4.84 -0.03 -4.86
C VAL A 144 5.74 1.11 -4.37
N ALA A 145 6.99 0.79 -3.98
CA ALA A 145 7.97 1.80 -3.60
C ALA A 145 8.34 2.71 -4.78
N GLU A 146 8.51 2.15 -5.98
CA GLU A 146 8.78 2.92 -7.20
C GLU A 146 7.64 3.89 -7.51
N ALA A 147 6.39 3.43 -7.40
CA ALA A 147 5.23 4.31 -7.59
C ALA A 147 5.20 5.46 -6.58
N ALA A 148 5.49 5.18 -5.31
CA ALA A 148 5.58 6.20 -4.26
C ALA A 148 6.74 7.17 -4.49
N GLN A 149 7.92 6.70 -4.93
CA GLN A 149 9.08 7.52 -5.26
C GLN A 149 8.80 8.47 -6.43
N LYS A 150 8.07 8.01 -7.45
CA LYS A 150 7.63 8.85 -8.57
C LYS A 150 6.60 9.91 -8.13
N ALA A 151 5.78 9.60 -7.15
CA ALA A 151 4.74 10.51 -6.64
C ALA A 151 5.28 11.55 -5.66
N ALA A 152 6.20 11.17 -4.78
CA ALA A 152 6.81 12.08 -3.81
C ALA A 152 7.74 13.09 -4.49
N SER A 153 7.88 14.27 -3.88
CA SER A 153 8.87 15.27 -4.30
C SER A 153 10.27 14.89 -3.83
N GLU A 154 10.35 14.34 -2.61
CA GLU A 154 11.58 13.88 -1.98
C GLU A 154 11.31 12.65 -1.11
N VAL A 155 12.24 11.69 -1.11
CA VAL A 155 12.19 10.50 -0.26
C VAL A 155 13.51 10.40 0.51
N TYR A 156 13.41 10.36 1.83
CA TYR A 156 14.55 10.22 2.72
C TYR A 156 14.53 8.87 3.41
N ASN A 157 15.45 8.00 3.06
CA ASN A 157 15.66 6.73 3.75
C ASN A 157 16.60 6.91 4.96
N ARG A 158 16.52 5.99 5.92
CA ARG A 158 17.33 5.94 7.14
C ARG A 158 17.15 7.17 8.04
N ILE A 159 15.94 7.71 8.05
CA ILE A 159 15.55 8.83 8.92
C ILE A 159 14.62 8.34 10.02
N MET A 160 15.07 8.39 11.24
CA MET A 160 14.25 8.11 12.42
C MET A 160 13.54 9.39 12.85
N VAL A 161 12.21 9.37 12.82
CA VAL A 161 11.41 10.46 13.39
C VAL A 161 11.26 10.23 14.88
N THR A 162 11.57 11.22 15.69
CA THR A 162 11.58 11.11 17.15
C THR A 162 10.49 11.93 17.82
N HIS A 163 10.18 13.12 17.35
CA HIS A 163 9.09 14.00 17.82
C HIS A 163 9.00 15.27 16.96
#